data_e4041344e0d7e1f651212d8b021f0be3
#
_entry.id   e4041344e0d7e1f651212d8b021f0be3
#
_cell.length_a   1.000
_cell.length_b   1.000
_cell.length_c   1.000
_cell.angle_alpha   90.00
_cell.angle_beta   90.00
_cell.angle_gamma   90.00
#
_symmetry.space_group_name_H-M   'P 1'
#
loop_
_entity.id
_entity.type
_entity.pdbx_description
1 polymer ?
#
loop_
_entity_poly.entity_id
_entity_poly.type
_entity_poly.pdbx_seq_one_letter_code
_entity_poly.pdbx_strand_id
1 'polypeptide(L)'
;PDGFLFGADNTKIAIKTKLLRDFNLHTIIRLPGSIFAPYTSIATNILFFDNTHAEGAPEGYSTKETWFYRLDMPEGYKHFSKTKSMKSEHCDPIREWWNDRKEIIIADGDEKSRCYSVEDLIATDCNFDLCKFPKEDEEILPPAELLADYFKKRKALDHEIDKTLAEIQRILGINVNVDEL
;
A
#
# COMPACT_ATOMS: atom_id res chain seq x y z
N PRO A 1 -8.07 2.90 4.70
CA PRO A 1 -6.84 2.20 5.05
C PRO A 1 -6.96 0.70 4.82
N ASP A 2 -5.85 0.04 4.46
CA ASP A 2 -5.80 -1.38 4.16
C ASP A 2 -6.40 -2.26 5.27
N GLY A 3 -6.21 -1.89 6.52
CA GLY A 3 -6.73 -2.66 7.65
C GLY A 3 -8.25 -2.88 7.66
N PHE A 4 -9.01 -2.12 6.86
CA PHE A 4 -10.42 -2.39 6.64
C PHE A 4 -10.62 -3.51 5.61
N LEU A 5 -9.82 -3.54 4.54
CA LEU A 5 -10.01 -4.46 3.42
C LEU A 5 -9.71 -5.92 3.81
N PHE A 6 -8.59 -6.16 4.49
CA PHE A 6 -8.20 -7.50 4.93
C PHE A 6 -8.75 -7.88 6.33
N GLY A 7 -9.35 -6.93 7.05
CA GLY A 7 -9.88 -7.22 8.38
C GLY A 7 -10.96 -8.30 8.35
N ALA A 8 -10.75 -9.37 9.12
CA ALA A 8 -11.62 -10.54 9.22
C ALA A 8 -12.42 -10.59 10.52
N ASP A 9 -12.52 -9.47 11.25
CA ASP A 9 -13.43 -9.40 12.38
C ASP A 9 -14.90 -9.30 11.92
N ASN A 10 -15.80 -9.83 12.74
CA ASN A 10 -17.22 -9.94 12.39
C ASN A 10 -17.86 -8.59 12.00
N THR A 11 -17.41 -7.49 12.59
CA THR A 11 -17.94 -6.15 12.29
C THR A 11 -17.52 -5.71 10.89
N LYS A 12 -16.25 -5.90 10.52
CA LYS A 12 -15.78 -5.54 9.18
C LYS A 12 -16.39 -6.42 8.09
N ILE A 13 -16.50 -7.73 8.36
CA ILE A 13 -17.19 -8.65 7.44
C ILE A 13 -18.63 -8.21 7.24
N ALA A 14 -19.37 -7.91 8.30
CA ALA A 14 -20.76 -7.46 8.22
C ALA A 14 -20.90 -6.16 7.40
N ILE A 15 -20.00 -5.19 7.59
CA ILE A 15 -20.00 -3.94 6.81
C ILE A 15 -19.70 -4.20 5.34
N LYS A 16 -18.71 -5.03 5.03
CA LYS A 16 -18.35 -5.38 3.65
C LYS A 16 -19.47 -6.16 2.96
N THR A 17 -20.07 -7.13 3.65
CA THR A 17 -21.22 -7.85 3.15
C THR A 17 -22.41 -6.91 2.90
N LYS A 18 -22.67 -5.98 3.82
CA LYS A 18 -23.73 -4.97 3.63
C LYS A 18 -23.44 -4.08 2.42
N LEU A 19 -22.18 -3.71 2.20
CA LEU A 19 -21.80 -2.93 1.02
C LEU A 19 -22.10 -3.66 -0.28
N LEU A 20 -21.80 -4.96 -0.37
CA LEU A 20 -22.10 -5.79 -1.55
C LEU A 20 -23.60 -6.03 -1.76
N ARG A 21 -24.38 -6.08 -0.67
CA ARG A 21 -25.84 -6.31 -0.73
C ARG A 21 -26.62 -5.08 -1.10
N ASP A 22 -26.32 -3.96 -0.44
CA ASP A 22 -27.13 -2.74 -0.52
C ASP A 22 -26.68 -1.82 -1.68
N PHE A 23 -25.44 -1.98 -2.16
CA PHE A 23 -24.83 -1.16 -3.20
C PHE A 23 -24.14 -2.03 -4.25
N ASN A 24 -23.98 -1.47 -5.43
CA ASN A 24 -23.13 -2.04 -6.47
C ASN A 24 -21.69 -1.58 -6.27
N LEU A 25 -20.87 -2.36 -5.57
CA LEU A 25 -19.44 -2.11 -5.41
C LEU A 25 -18.70 -2.60 -6.66
N HIS A 26 -18.49 -1.73 -7.62
CA HIS A 26 -17.98 -2.11 -8.94
C HIS A 26 -16.47 -1.98 -9.10
N THR A 27 -15.76 -1.21 -8.22
CA THR A 27 -14.31 -1.04 -8.38
C THR A 27 -13.63 -0.69 -7.05
N ILE A 28 -12.51 -1.32 -6.80
CA ILE A 28 -11.58 -0.97 -5.71
C ILE A 28 -10.22 -0.66 -6.31
N ILE A 29 -9.68 0.53 -6.01
CA ILE A 29 -8.35 0.95 -6.45
C ILE A 29 -7.44 1.05 -5.24
N ARG A 30 -6.37 0.26 -5.22
CA ARG A 30 -5.30 0.38 -4.24
C ARG A 30 -4.33 1.46 -4.67
N LEU A 31 -4.08 2.40 -3.78
CA LEU A 31 -3.11 3.46 -3.97
C LEU A 31 -1.74 3.05 -3.39
N PRO A 32 -0.64 3.56 -3.95
CA PRO A 32 0.68 3.30 -3.40
C PRO A 32 0.82 3.83 -1.97
N GLY A 33 1.71 3.22 -1.21
CA GLY A 33 2.02 3.69 0.14
C GLY A 33 2.54 5.13 0.16
N SER A 34 2.60 5.74 1.34
CA SER A 34 3.12 7.10 1.55
C SER A 34 2.40 8.24 0.81
N ILE A 35 1.24 8.00 0.20
CA ILE A 35 0.49 9.02 -0.55
C ILE A 35 0.11 10.21 0.34
N PHE A 36 -0.11 9.97 1.63
CA PHE A 36 -0.42 10.98 2.63
C PHE A 36 0.78 11.38 3.49
N ALA A 37 2.00 11.16 3.01
CA ALA A 37 3.19 11.62 3.70
C ALA A 37 3.19 13.16 3.81
N PRO A 38 3.69 13.72 4.92
CA PRO A 38 4.36 13.09 6.05
C PRO A 38 3.42 12.56 7.15
N TYR A 39 2.10 12.66 7.00
CA TYR A 39 1.13 12.35 8.06
C TYR A 39 1.00 10.85 8.34
N THR A 40 1.04 10.02 7.30
CA THR A 40 0.96 8.57 7.41
C THR A 40 1.59 7.89 6.19
N SER A 41 2.15 6.71 6.41
CA SER A 41 2.63 5.81 5.36
C SER A 41 1.64 4.67 5.05
N ILE A 42 0.50 4.63 5.75
CA ILE A 42 -0.50 3.57 5.57
C ILE A 42 -1.05 3.62 4.15
N ALA A 43 -1.02 2.48 3.48
CA ALA A 43 -1.62 2.33 2.17
C ALA A 43 -3.15 2.54 2.25
N THR A 44 -3.70 3.15 1.23
CA THR A 44 -5.10 3.57 1.19
C THR A 44 -5.74 3.02 -0.08
N ASN A 45 -7.04 2.77 0.00
CA ASN A 45 -7.83 2.29 -1.12
C ASN A 45 -9.00 3.21 -1.38
N ILE A 46 -9.41 3.34 -2.63
CA ILE A 46 -10.62 4.04 -3.06
C ILE A 46 -11.64 2.99 -3.48
N LEU A 47 -12.82 3.03 -2.88
CA LEU A 47 -13.95 2.17 -3.23
C LEU A 47 -14.94 2.98 -4.04
N PHE A 48 -15.29 2.48 -5.21
CA PHE A 48 -16.30 3.05 -6.08
C PHE A 48 -17.54 2.17 -6.06
N PHE A 49 -18.63 2.72 -5.60
CA PHE A 49 -19.92 2.04 -5.53
C PHE A 49 -21.04 3.03 -5.81
N ASP A 50 -22.17 2.52 -6.30
CA ASP A 50 -23.37 3.29 -6.55
C ASP A 50 -24.59 2.60 -5.95
N ASN A 51 -25.71 3.31 -5.89
CA ASN A 51 -26.98 2.79 -5.38
C ASN A 51 -27.82 2.20 -6.51
N THR A 52 -27.22 1.36 -7.33
CA THR A 52 -27.91 0.61 -8.38
C THR A 52 -27.83 -0.89 -8.09
N HIS A 53 -28.67 -1.65 -8.77
CA HIS A 53 -28.57 -3.11 -8.78
C HIS A 53 -27.92 -3.53 -10.09
N ALA A 54 -26.78 -4.21 -10.02
CA ALA A 54 -26.08 -4.64 -11.22
C ALA A 54 -26.89 -5.72 -11.95
N GLU A 55 -27.00 -5.59 -13.27
CA GLU A 55 -27.68 -6.58 -14.09
C GLU A 55 -26.99 -7.94 -13.99
N GLY A 56 -27.76 -8.97 -13.60
CA GLY A 56 -27.22 -10.31 -13.36
C GLY A 56 -26.53 -10.50 -12.02
N ALA A 57 -26.72 -9.58 -11.06
CA ALA A 57 -26.30 -9.81 -9.68
C ALA A 57 -27.10 -10.96 -9.05
N PRO A 58 -26.48 -11.80 -8.19
CA PRO A 58 -27.17 -12.87 -7.50
C PRO A 58 -28.28 -12.36 -6.57
N GLU A 59 -29.25 -13.22 -6.27
CA GLU A 59 -30.33 -12.88 -5.36
C GLU A 59 -29.80 -12.42 -3.98
N GLY A 60 -30.28 -11.28 -3.53
CA GLY A 60 -29.89 -10.67 -2.25
C GLY A 60 -28.62 -9.80 -2.32
N TYR A 61 -28.03 -9.59 -3.49
CA TYR A 61 -26.88 -8.70 -3.69
C TYR A 61 -27.16 -7.68 -4.80
N SER A 62 -26.64 -6.47 -4.63
CA SER A 62 -26.65 -5.44 -5.67
C SER A 62 -25.37 -5.43 -6.49
N THR A 63 -24.29 -5.99 -5.95
CA THR A 63 -23.02 -6.19 -6.64
C THR A 63 -23.04 -7.50 -7.42
N LYS A 64 -22.62 -7.49 -8.68
CA LYS A 64 -22.38 -8.69 -9.49
C LYS A 64 -20.91 -9.10 -9.45
N GLU A 65 -20.05 -8.15 -9.74
CA GLU A 65 -18.61 -8.33 -9.81
C GLU A 65 -17.90 -7.05 -9.37
N THR A 66 -16.67 -7.18 -8.87
CA THR A 66 -15.86 -6.05 -8.44
C THR A 66 -14.50 -6.12 -9.12
N TRP A 67 -14.12 -5.04 -9.77
CA TRP A 67 -12.81 -4.86 -10.33
C TRP A 67 -11.83 -4.36 -9.29
N PHE A 68 -10.69 -4.98 -9.21
CA PHE A 68 -9.57 -4.58 -8.38
C PHE A 68 -8.44 -4.06 -9.27
N TYR A 69 -7.88 -2.93 -8.91
CA TYR A 69 -6.75 -2.32 -9.61
C TYR A 69 -5.75 -1.78 -8.62
N ARG A 70 -4.46 -2.05 -8.84
CA ARG A 70 -3.37 -1.52 -8.04
C ARG A 70 -2.62 -0.44 -8.83
N LEU A 71 -2.56 0.75 -8.26
CA LEU A 71 -1.68 1.80 -8.75
C LEU A 71 -0.30 1.61 -8.10
N ASP A 72 0.68 1.26 -8.90
CA ASP A 72 2.05 1.12 -8.44
C ASP A 72 2.73 2.48 -8.28
N MET A 73 3.85 2.51 -7.56
CA MET A 73 4.65 3.72 -7.39
C MET A 73 5.15 4.20 -8.76
N PRO A 74 5.08 5.50 -9.06
CA PRO A 74 5.59 6.03 -10.32
C PRO A 74 7.09 5.78 -10.47
N GLU A 75 7.55 5.62 -11.70
CA GLU A 75 8.98 5.43 -11.99
C GLU A 75 9.84 6.55 -11.37
N GLY A 76 10.94 6.16 -10.76
CA GLY A 76 11.84 7.10 -10.06
C GLY A 76 11.36 7.55 -8.68
N TYR A 77 10.22 7.03 -8.18
CA TYR A 77 9.72 7.29 -6.84
C TYR A 77 9.86 6.04 -5.96
N LYS A 78 10.65 6.12 -4.88
CA LYS A 78 10.66 5.09 -3.83
C LYS A 78 9.50 5.28 -2.85
N HIS A 79 9.14 6.54 -2.58
CA HIS A 79 8.02 6.93 -1.71
C HIS A 79 7.61 8.36 -2.04
N PHE A 80 6.37 8.70 -1.73
CA PHE A 80 5.91 10.10 -1.72
C PHE A 80 6.38 10.81 -0.45
N SER A 81 6.57 12.12 -0.54
CA SER A 81 7.00 12.96 0.56
C SER A 81 6.39 14.35 0.45
N LYS A 82 6.59 15.22 1.46
CA LYS A 82 6.12 16.60 1.42
C LYS A 82 6.64 17.37 0.20
N THR A 83 7.87 17.08 -0.24
CA THR A 83 8.51 17.75 -1.39
C THR A 83 8.28 17.03 -2.71
N LYS A 84 7.96 15.73 -2.66
CA LYS A 84 7.61 14.87 -3.80
C LYS A 84 6.21 14.29 -3.58
N SER A 85 5.20 15.14 -3.59
CA SER A 85 3.80 14.71 -3.42
C SER A 85 3.26 14.03 -4.67
N MET A 86 2.18 13.26 -4.49
CA MET A 86 1.42 12.70 -5.61
C MET A 86 0.85 13.83 -6.46
N LYS A 87 0.93 13.68 -7.78
CA LYS A 87 0.36 14.58 -8.76
C LYS A 87 -0.77 13.91 -9.54
N SER A 88 -1.63 14.72 -10.18
CA SER A 88 -2.75 14.20 -10.98
C SER A 88 -2.31 13.29 -12.13
N GLU A 89 -1.16 13.57 -12.76
CA GLU A 89 -0.57 12.77 -13.84
C GLU A 89 -0.18 11.34 -13.40
N HIS A 90 0.12 11.14 -12.11
CA HIS A 90 0.39 9.80 -11.58
C HIS A 90 -0.86 8.90 -11.57
N CYS A 91 -2.06 9.49 -11.75
CA CYS A 91 -3.31 8.74 -11.89
C CYS A 91 -3.67 8.40 -13.34
N ASP A 92 -2.87 8.80 -14.33
CA ASP A 92 -3.16 8.51 -15.74
C ASP A 92 -3.27 7.02 -16.05
N PRO A 93 -2.45 6.11 -15.47
CA PRO A 93 -2.64 4.68 -15.64
C PRO A 93 -4.02 4.16 -15.16
N ILE A 94 -4.58 4.78 -14.10
CA ILE A 94 -5.94 4.46 -13.66
C ILE A 94 -6.96 4.92 -14.70
N ARG A 95 -6.81 6.13 -15.25
CA ARG A 95 -7.74 6.70 -16.25
C ARG A 95 -7.76 5.89 -17.53
N GLU A 96 -6.59 5.48 -17.99
CA GLU A 96 -6.45 4.62 -19.18
C GLU A 96 -7.13 3.27 -18.95
N TRP A 97 -6.82 2.61 -17.84
CA TRP A 97 -7.42 1.34 -17.47
C TRP A 97 -8.93 1.44 -17.26
N TRP A 98 -9.43 2.54 -16.68
CA TRP A 98 -10.85 2.73 -16.40
C TRP A 98 -11.72 2.71 -17.67
N ASN A 99 -11.21 3.23 -18.77
CA ASN A 99 -11.92 3.29 -20.05
C ASN A 99 -11.98 1.94 -20.77
N ASP A 100 -11.01 1.05 -20.51
CA ASP A 100 -10.90 -0.28 -21.12
C ASP A 100 -10.37 -1.27 -20.06
N ARG A 101 -11.25 -1.61 -19.12
CA ARG A 101 -10.91 -2.48 -17.99
C ARG A 101 -10.49 -3.86 -18.47
N LYS A 102 -9.29 -4.26 -18.10
CA LYS A 102 -8.70 -5.57 -18.42
C LYS A 102 -8.01 -6.13 -17.19
N GLU A 103 -7.98 -7.44 -17.11
CA GLU A 103 -7.10 -8.12 -16.16
C GLU A 103 -5.64 -7.91 -16.60
N ILE A 104 -4.80 -7.51 -15.66
CA ILE A 104 -3.38 -7.26 -15.88
C ILE A 104 -2.61 -8.15 -14.92
N ILE A 105 -1.97 -9.17 -15.48
CA ILE A 105 -1.07 -10.07 -14.77
C ILE A 105 0.34 -9.70 -15.18
N ILE A 106 1.15 -9.31 -14.20
CA ILE A 106 2.58 -9.03 -14.38
C ILE A 106 3.35 -10.36 -14.26
N ALA A 107 4.62 -10.38 -14.62
CA ALA A 107 5.49 -11.54 -14.46
C ALA A 107 5.35 -12.15 -13.05
N ASP A 108 5.53 -13.46 -12.94
CA ASP A 108 5.43 -14.25 -11.70
C ASP A 108 4.02 -14.33 -11.08
N GLY A 109 2.98 -14.08 -11.87
CA GLY A 109 1.59 -14.17 -11.40
C GLY A 109 1.20 -13.05 -10.44
N ASP A 110 1.89 -11.92 -10.47
CA ASP A 110 1.50 -10.71 -9.75
C ASP A 110 0.32 -10.04 -10.45
N GLU A 111 -0.83 -10.04 -9.80
CA GLU A 111 -2.09 -9.50 -10.32
C GLU A 111 -2.19 -8.01 -10.03
N LYS A 112 -1.95 -7.18 -11.05
CA LYS A 112 -2.13 -5.73 -10.96
C LYS A 112 -3.59 -5.32 -11.07
N SER A 113 -4.35 -6.01 -11.90
CA SER A 113 -5.79 -5.81 -12.05
C SER A 113 -6.49 -7.13 -12.29
N ARG A 114 -7.60 -7.35 -11.60
CA ARG A 114 -8.45 -8.53 -11.75
C ARG A 114 -9.90 -8.24 -11.40
N CYS A 115 -10.81 -8.99 -12.03
CA CYS A 115 -12.22 -9.00 -11.72
C CYS A 115 -12.58 -10.22 -10.87
N TYR A 116 -13.36 -10.02 -9.83
CA TYR A 116 -13.88 -11.08 -8.97
C TYR A 116 -15.40 -11.01 -8.91
N SER A 117 -16.05 -12.16 -8.99
CA SER A 117 -17.50 -12.25 -8.78
C SER A 117 -17.83 -12.00 -7.29
N VAL A 118 -19.07 -11.61 -7.02
CA VAL A 118 -19.54 -11.44 -5.64
C VAL A 118 -19.48 -12.76 -4.87
N GLU A 119 -19.70 -13.89 -5.53
CA GLU A 119 -19.60 -15.22 -4.96
C GLU A 119 -18.18 -15.54 -4.48
N ASP A 120 -17.16 -15.20 -5.28
CA ASP A 120 -15.75 -15.35 -4.91
C ASP A 120 -15.41 -14.49 -3.70
N LEU A 121 -15.92 -13.25 -3.67
CA LEU A 121 -15.69 -12.34 -2.55
C LEU A 121 -16.32 -12.85 -1.25
N ILE A 122 -17.53 -13.43 -1.34
CA ILE A 122 -18.22 -14.02 -0.18
C ILE A 122 -17.49 -15.28 0.29
N ALA A 123 -17.04 -16.12 -0.64
CA ALA A 123 -16.32 -17.37 -0.32
C ALA A 123 -15.00 -17.12 0.46
N THR A 124 -14.46 -15.91 0.36
CA THR A 124 -13.25 -15.47 1.06
C THR A 124 -13.55 -14.57 2.27
N ASP A 125 -14.74 -14.68 2.90
CA ASP A 125 -15.18 -13.84 4.01
C ASP A 125 -15.10 -12.33 3.70
N CYS A 126 -15.42 -11.95 2.46
CA CYS A 126 -15.31 -10.59 1.96
C CYS A 126 -13.89 -10.01 2.16
N ASN A 127 -12.86 -10.80 1.92
CA ASN A 127 -11.51 -10.29 1.87
C ASN A 127 -11.33 -9.43 0.61
N PHE A 128 -11.17 -8.12 0.78
CA PHE A 128 -10.95 -7.17 -0.32
C PHE A 128 -9.47 -6.84 -0.53
N ASP A 129 -8.55 -7.55 0.13
CA ASP A 129 -7.11 -7.40 -0.05
C ASP A 129 -6.58 -8.30 -1.17
N LEU A 130 -7.11 -8.13 -2.37
CA LEU A 130 -6.83 -9.01 -3.50
C LEU A 130 -5.75 -8.47 -4.45
N CYS A 131 -5.54 -7.13 -4.50
CA CYS A 131 -4.50 -6.54 -5.35
C CYS A 131 -3.08 -6.63 -4.81
N LYS A 132 -2.91 -7.04 -3.55
CA LYS A 132 -1.59 -7.17 -2.89
C LYS A 132 -0.70 -5.91 -3.07
N PHE A 133 0.57 -6.04 -2.83
CA PHE A 133 1.60 -5.04 -3.14
C PHE A 133 2.47 -5.56 -4.28
N PRO A 134 3.14 -4.68 -5.05
CA PRO A 134 4.15 -5.12 -5.99
C PRO A 134 5.15 -6.02 -5.26
N LYS A 135 5.51 -7.14 -5.87
CA LYS A 135 6.65 -7.91 -5.38
C LYS A 135 7.88 -7.06 -5.64
N GLU A 136 8.49 -6.55 -4.59
CA GLU A 136 9.83 -6.00 -4.68
C GLU A 136 10.76 -7.20 -4.79
N ASP A 137 11.50 -7.30 -5.89
CA ASP A 137 12.65 -8.18 -5.96
C ASP A 137 13.70 -7.60 -5.00
N GLU A 138 13.59 -7.93 -3.72
CA GLU A 138 14.67 -7.70 -2.79
C GLU A 138 15.82 -8.61 -3.24
N GLU A 139 16.84 -7.99 -3.80
CA GLU A 139 18.10 -8.66 -4.06
C GLU A 139 18.65 -9.17 -2.72
N ILE A 140 18.34 -10.42 -2.41
CA ILE A 140 18.76 -11.07 -1.16
C ILE A 140 20.27 -11.25 -1.27
N LEU A 141 21.00 -10.28 -0.77
CA LEU A 141 22.46 -10.35 -0.69
C LEU A 141 22.86 -11.57 0.16
N PRO A 142 23.94 -12.27 -0.20
CA PRO A 142 24.48 -13.32 0.62
C PRO A 142 24.68 -12.83 2.07
N PRO A 143 24.43 -13.66 3.10
CA PRO A 143 24.48 -13.23 4.49
C PRO A 143 25.79 -12.51 4.89
N ALA A 144 26.91 -12.90 4.31
CA ALA A 144 28.20 -12.26 4.57
C ALA A 144 28.26 -10.82 4.02
N GLU A 145 27.71 -10.58 2.83
CA GLU A 145 27.65 -9.25 2.22
C GLU A 145 26.65 -8.35 2.94
N LEU A 146 25.50 -8.91 3.34
CA LEU A 146 24.49 -8.21 4.12
C LEU A 146 25.06 -7.73 5.48
N LEU A 147 25.80 -8.60 6.17
CA LEU A 147 26.48 -8.23 7.41
C LEU A 147 27.57 -7.18 7.19
N ALA A 148 28.36 -7.28 6.12
CA ALA A 148 29.38 -6.28 5.81
C ALA A 148 28.75 -4.91 5.53
N ASP A 149 27.67 -4.86 4.75
CA ASP A 149 26.94 -3.62 4.47
C ASP A 149 26.28 -3.04 5.74
N TYR A 150 25.69 -3.91 6.58
CA TYR A 150 25.16 -3.50 7.88
C TYR A 150 26.22 -2.84 8.77
N PHE A 151 27.38 -3.49 8.94
CA PHE A 151 28.46 -2.92 9.76
C PHE A 151 29.01 -1.62 9.20
N LYS A 152 29.09 -1.52 7.87
CA LYS A 152 29.52 -0.28 7.20
C LYS A 152 28.53 0.87 7.46
N LYS A 153 27.23 0.62 7.30
CA LYS A 153 26.16 1.60 7.55
C LYS A 153 26.11 2.00 9.01
N ARG A 154 26.22 1.02 9.92
CA ARG A 154 26.24 1.28 11.36
C ARG A 154 27.40 2.19 11.73
N LYS A 155 28.60 1.89 11.27
CA LYS A 155 29.80 2.72 11.57
C LYS A 155 29.67 4.15 11.03
N ALA A 156 29.02 4.33 9.88
CA ALA A 156 28.77 5.65 9.32
C ALA A 156 27.78 6.45 10.18
N LEU A 157 26.70 5.80 10.64
CA LEU A 157 25.70 6.41 11.53
C LEU A 157 26.28 6.74 12.91
N ASP A 158 27.06 5.84 13.50
CA ASP A 158 27.75 6.08 14.78
C ASP A 158 28.65 7.33 14.67
N HIS A 159 29.38 7.47 13.57
CA HIS A 159 30.22 8.65 13.31
C HIS A 159 29.40 9.95 13.18
N GLU A 160 28.22 9.93 12.53
CA GLU A 160 27.33 11.08 12.44
C GLU A 160 26.74 11.45 13.82
N ILE A 161 26.39 10.45 14.61
CA ILE A 161 25.92 10.64 15.99
C ILE A 161 27.01 11.31 16.84
N ASP A 162 28.23 10.78 16.82
CA ASP A 162 29.36 11.32 17.57
C ASP A 162 29.67 12.77 17.19
N LYS A 163 29.62 13.06 15.88
CA LYS A 163 29.79 14.41 15.36
C LYS A 163 28.72 15.38 15.88
N THR A 164 27.49 14.94 15.86
CA THR A 164 26.33 15.74 16.33
C THR A 164 26.41 15.96 17.83
N LEU A 165 26.77 14.92 18.59
CA LEU A 165 26.97 15.03 20.04
C LEU A 165 28.12 16.01 20.40
N ALA A 166 29.24 15.94 19.68
CA ALA A 166 30.36 16.88 19.87
C ALA A 166 29.95 18.33 19.58
N GLU A 167 29.09 18.55 18.57
CA GLU A 167 28.55 19.87 18.26
C GLU A 167 27.62 20.40 19.37
N ILE A 168 26.74 19.53 19.89
CA ILE A 168 25.86 19.84 21.03
C ILE A 168 26.69 20.18 22.27
N GLN A 169 27.71 19.39 22.60
CA GLN A 169 28.61 19.63 23.73
C GLN A 169 29.29 21.00 23.60
N ARG A 170 29.75 21.35 22.40
CA ARG A 170 30.35 22.65 22.10
C ARG A 170 29.40 23.81 22.32
N ILE A 171 28.14 23.67 21.86
CA ILE A 171 27.09 24.70 21.99
C ILE A 171 26.72 24.91 23.45
N LEU A 172 26.57 23.81 24.20
CA LEU A 172 26.18 23.86 25.62
C LEU A 172 27.33 24.18 26.58
N GLY A 173 28.59 24.19 26.13
CA GLY A 173 29.74 24.36 26.96
C GLY A 173 29.96 23.22 27.96
N ILE A 174 29.47 22.03 27.69
CA ILE A 174 29.51 20.84 28.54
C ILE A 174 30.55 19.86 27.97
N ASN A 175 31.50 19.44 28.84
CA ASN A 175 32.42 18.36 28.48
C ASN A 175 31.96 17.07 29.20
N VAL A 176 31.27 16.20 28.50
CA VAL A 176 30.91 14.86 29.02
C VAL A 176 31.84 13.85 28.38
N ASN A 177 32.64 13.18 29.21
CA ASN A 177 33.50 12.09 28.75
C ASN A 177 32.67 10.84 28.63
N VAL A 178 32.38 10.37 27.40
CA VAL A 178 31.50 9.22 27.13
C VAL A 178 32.15 7.90 27.54
N ASP A 179 33.48 7.89 27.77
CA ASP A 179 34.24 6.70 28.19
C ASP A 179 34.08 6.38 29.69
N GLU A 180 33.28 7.16 30.43
CA GLU A 180 33.06 6.96 31.87
C GLU A 180 31.61 6.52 32.22
N LEU A 181 30.80 6.14 31.23
CA LEU A 181 29.46 5.61 31.39
C LEU A 181 29.41 4.15 30.96
#